data_99167c80a2e4fe19598c6a3eb48681c9
#
_entry.id   99167c80a2e4fe19598c6a3eb48681c9
#
_cell.length_a   1.000
_cell.length_b   1.000
_cell.length_c   1.000
_cell.angle_alpha   90.00
_cell.angle_beta   90.00
_cell.angle_gamma   90.00
#
_symmetry.space_group_name_H-M   'P 1'
#
loop_
_entity.id
_entity.type
_entity.pdbx_description
1 polymer ?
#
loop_
_entity_poly.entity_id
_entity_poly.type
_entity_poly.pdbx_seq_one_letter_code
_entity_poly.pdbx_strand_id
1 'polypeptide(L)'
;VNRKALVRGIQLIVAITLATFAYILYDGVRSQEADLALGLANLSAGWLVVAAACALQEGVCGGLRMWVICRVLTPTIRARVGIISEFVLMFCAGVTPGQAGAAPSQIAVLMNSGVSFADATTASLLTASCTSVFFLLSAVVIFSLRATGQMAIMGGPELDVLLGVSVATFGAGFLVLFLSAAYPPLLHGFIRLLAPVMRPLFRGLLTLLRRIAWFRPWAETLLGRPGTVSAGMIRAVDDFHRKFRIYLRRGKLAYLSALVLTFGFFLSRFAVAYFLLRALGLSTTPDTFVAIGPPLVQVILVQGLLNFALYLSPTPGGSGIAEAGSAHVMAPWVKGAFELPYLVLWRFLALFLCMFVGGLYVFRYLGTDVLEKKVKEVEAERRAVDAELDDAPKAG
;
A
#
# COMPACT_ATOMS: atom_id res chain seq x y z
N VAL A 1 -0.72 -9.89 -24.70
CA VAL A 1 -1.71 -9.11 -23.91
C VAL A 1 -2.14 -7.93 -24.76
N ASN A 2 -3.45 -7.79 -25.01
CA ASN A 2 -3.94 -6.68 -25.81
C ASN A 2 -3.79 -5.37 -25.01
N ARG A 3 -2.75 -4.54 -25.36
CA ARG A 3 -2.40 -3.27 -24.72
C ARG A 3 -3.64 -2.39 -24.52
N LYS A 4 -4.50 -2.34 -25.54
CA LYS A 4 -5.73 -1.54 -25.51
C LYS A 4 -6.71 -2.03 -24.42
N ALA A 5 -6.79 -3.34 -24.19
CA ALA A 5 -7.67 -3.89 -23.15
C ALA A 5 -7.12 -3.64 -21.73
N LEU A 6 -5.79 -3.76 -21.52
CA LEU A 6 -5.15 -3.45 -20.23
C LEU A 6 -5.29 -1.97 -19.88
N VAL A 7 -4.95 -1.08 -20.83
CA VAL A 7 -5.08 0.38 -20.64
C VAL A 7 -6.54 0.76 -20.38
N ARG A 8 -7.50 0.20 -21.12
CA ARG A 8 -8.93 0.43 -20.88
C ARG A 8 -9.38 -0.07 -19.51
N GLY A 9 -8.89 -1.24 -19.05
CA GLY A 9 -9.19 -1.76 -17.71
C GLY A 9 -8.70 -0.83 -16.60
N ILE A 10 -7.46 -0.35 -16.70
CA ILE A 10 -6.89 0.62 -15.74
C ILE A 10 -7.64 1.96 -15.83
N GLN A 11 -7.92 2.46 -17.05
CA GLN A 11 -8.70 3.68 -17.24
C GLN A 11 -10.10 3.55 -16.64
N LEU A 12 -10.74 2.40 -16.79
CA LEU A 12 -12.06 2.14 -16.20
C LEU A 12 -12.00 2.16 -14.67
N ILE A 13 -11.01 1.51 -14.05
CA ILE A 13 -10.83 1.50 -12.59
C ILE A 13 -10.56 2.93 -12.10
N VAL A 14 -9.65 3.66 -12.76
CA VAL A 14 -9.37 5.07 -12.43
C VAL A 14 -10.61 5.92 -12.62
N ALA A 15 -11.35 5.73 -13.71
CA ALA A 15 -12.59 6.47 -13.97
C ALA A 15 -13.66 6.18 -12.92
N ILE A 16 -13.84 4.91 -12.51
CA ILE A 16 -14.78 4.54 -11.45
C ILE A 16 -14.35 5.18 -10.11
N THR A 17 -13.06 5.12 -9.76
CA THR A 17 -12.54 5.72 -8.52
C THR A 17 -12.73 7.24 -8.53
N LEU A 18 -12.41 7.90 -9.65
CA LEU A 18 -12.64 9.35 -9.82
C LEU A 18 -14.12 9.70 -9.84
N ALA A 19 -14.97 8.89 -10.49
CA ALA A 19 -16.41 9.09 -10.51
C ALA A 19 -17.04 8.92 -9.13
N THR A 20 -16.61 7.91 -8.36
CA THR A 20 -17.04 7.72 -6.97
C THR A 20 -16.63 8.91 -6.10
N PHE A 21 -15.40 9.39 -6.26
CA PHE A 21 -14.93 10.57 -5.56
C PHE A 21 -15.67 11.85 -5.98
N ALA A 22 -15.86 12.02 -7.28
CA ALA A 22 -16.65 13.14 -7.82
C ALA A 22 -18.11 13.10 -7.36
N TYR A 23 -18.70 11.90 -7.23
CA TYR A 23 -20.05 11.74 -6.70
C TYR A 23 -20.11 12.11 -5.21
N ILE A 24 -19.18 11.64 -4.39
CA ILE A 24 -19.10 12.00 -2.96
C ILE A 24 -18.89 13.52 -2.80
N LEU A 25 -18.04 14.13 -3.64
CA LEU A 25 -17.86 15.57 -3.68
C LEU A 25 -19.14 16.30 -4.09
N TYR A 26 -19.78 15.84 -5.17
CA TYR A 26 -20.99 16.46 -5.72
C TYR A 26 -22.14 16.41 -4.69
N ASP A 27 -22.37 15.27 -4.06
CA ASP A 27 -23.41 15.11 -3.06
C ASP A 27 -23.12 15.94 -1.80
N GLY A 28 -21.86 15.95 -1.34
CA GLY A 28 -21.41 16.80 -0.24
C GLY A 28 -21.49 18.29 -0.53
N VAL A 29 -21.04 18.71 -1.74
CA VAL A 29 -21.10 20.12 -2.17
C VAL A 29 -22.55 20.57 -2.32
N ARG A 30 -23.40 19.75 -2.93
CA ARG A 30 -24.81 20.10 -3.15
C ARG A 30 -25.59 20.26 -1.84
N SER A 31 -25.24 19.50 -0.82
CA SER A 31 -25.89 19.58 0.49
C SER A 31 -25.38 20.73 1.36
N GLN A 32 -24.16 21.25 1.11
CA GLN A 32 -23.44 22.20 1.98
C GLN A 32 -22.62 23.25 1.18
N GLU A 33 -23.11 23.76 0.07
CA GLU A 33 -22.37 24.72 -0.79
C GLU A 33 -21.88 25.97 -0.03
N ALA A 34 -22.72 26.52 0.86
CA ALA A 34 -22.36 27.69 1.66
C ALA A 34 -21.21 27.40 2.64
N ASP A 35 -21.21 26.20 3.23
CA ASP A 35 -20.21 25.76 4.20
C ASP A 35 -18.85 25.52 3.54
N LEU A 36 -18.86 24.94 2.32
CA LEU A 36 -17.64 24.73 1.54
C LEU A 36 -17.00 26.07 1.14
N ALA A 37 -17.78 27.03 0.67
CA ALA A 37 -17.31 28.36 0.31
C ALA A 37 -16.70 29.10 1.50
N LEU A 38 -17.34 29.04 2.67
CA LEU A 38 -16.86 29.64 3.92
C LEU A 38 -15.54 28.98 4.39
N GLY A 39 -15.46 27.65 4.34
CA GLY A 39 -14.26 26.92 4.73
C GLY A 39 -13.05 27.18 3.83
N LEU A 40 -13.29 27.46 2.55
CA LEU A 40 -12.22 27.74 1.59
C LEU A 40 -11.83 29.22 1.51
N ALA A 41 -12.68 30.14 1.96
CA ALA A 41 -12.46 31.59 1.86
C ALA A 41 -11.18 32.06 2.59
N ASN A 42 -10.83 31.41 3.70
CA ASN A 42 -9.68 31.75 4.53
C ASN A 42 -8.51 30.75 4.39
N LEU A 43 -8.48 29.96 3.31
CA LEU A 43 -7.49 28.91 3.14
C LEU A 43 -6.08 29.45 3.00
N SER A 44 -5.19 29.13 3.93
CA SER A 44 -3.77 29.49 3.89
C SER A 44 -3.00 28.60 2.92
N ALA A 45 -2.62 29.14 1.76
CA ALA A 45 -1.85 28.43 0.74
C ALA A 45 -0.49 27.92 1.30
N GLY A 46 0.15 28.68 2.19
CA GLY A 46 1.44 28.27 2.78
C GLY A 46 1.33 26.97 3.58
N TRP A 47 0.33 26.86 4.45
CA TRP A 47 0.12 25.64 5.23
C TRP A 47 -0.37 24.47 4.37
N LEU A 48 -1.14 24.75 3.31
CA LEU A 48 -1.55 23.72 2.36
C LEU A 48 -0.36 23.12 1.61
N VAL A 49 0.61 23.95 1.20
CA VAL A 49 1.86 23.50 0.59
C VAL A 49 2.67 22.63 1.57
N VAL A 50 2.74 23.01 2.86
CA VAL A 50 3.41 22.19 3.89
C VAL A 50 2.70 20.85 4.05
N ALA A 51 1.38 20.82 4.09
CA ALA A 51 0.60 19.58 4.16
C ALA A 51 0.83 18.67 2.93
N ALA A 52 0.86 19.27 1.72
CA ALA A 52 1.17 18.54 0.49
C ALA A 52 2.62 18.01 0.48
N ALA A 53 3.57 18.78 0.99
CA ALA A 53 4.96 18.34 1.13
C ALA A 53 5.07 17.14 2.10
N CYS A 54 4.35 17.15 3.23
CA CYS A 54 4.26 16.00 4.14
C CYS A 54 3.67 14.77 3.45
N ALA A 55 2.61 14.93 2.66
CA ALA A 55 2.01 13.83 1.92
C ALA A 55 2.99 13.21 0.89
N LEU A 56 3.74 14.03 0.16
CA LEU A 56 4.77 13.54 -0.77
C LEU A 56 5.97 12.93 -0.04
N GLN A 57 6.37 13.50 1.11
CA GLN A 57 7.43 12.96 1.95
C GLN A 57 7.11 11.55 2.44
N GLU A 58 5.85 11.23 2.72
CA GLU A 58 5.39 9.88 3.01
C GLU A 58 5.89 8.90 1.93
N GLY A 59 5.57 9.15 0.66
CA GLY A 59 6.00 8.31 -0.46
C GLY A 59 7.52 8.23 -0.63
N VAL A 60 8.23 9.33 -0.38
CA VAL A 60 9.71 9.38 -0.42
C VAL A 60 10.31 8.52 0.71
N CYS A 61 9.83 8.67 1.95
CA CYS A 61 10.29 7.86 3.08
C CYS A 61 10.03 6.37 2.86
N GLY A 62 8.84 6.01 2.37
CA GLY A 62 8.49 4.63 2.01
C GLY A 62 9.41 4.07 0.93
N GLY A 63 9.68 4.84 -0.10
CA GLY A 63 10.57 4.45 -1.20
C GLY A 63 12.04 4.33 -0.78
N LEU A 64 12.53 5.23 0.05
CA LEU A 64 13.87 5.15 0.63
C LEU A 64 14.00 3.94 1.56
N ARG A 65 12.97 3.63 2.35
CA ARG A 65 12.87 2.42 3.17
C ARG A 65 13.03 1.16 2.31
N MET A 66 12.27 1.06 1.22
CA MET A 66 12.37 -0.04 0.27
C MET A 66 13.77 -0.13 -0.35
N TRP A 67 14.34 0.99 -0.77
CA TRP A 67 15.68 1.03 -1.35
C TRP A 67 16.75 0.56 -0.37
N VAL A 68 16.77 1.06 0.88
CA VAL A 68 17.75 0.68 1.90
C VAL A 68 17.71 -0.82 2.17
N ILE A 69 16.51 -1.40 2.26
CA ILE A 69 16.34 -2.85 2.44
C ILE A 69 16.83 -3.61 1.20
N CYS A 70 16.37 -3.23 0.03
CA CYS A 70 16.68 -3.94 -1.22
C CYS A 70 18.17 -3.88 -1.57
N ARG A 71 18.85 -2.77 -1.26
CA ARG A 71 20.27 -2.56 -1.52
C ARG A 71 21.18 -3.58 -0.83
N VAL A 72 20.78 -4.16 0.28
CA VAL A 72 21.56 -5.21 0.97
C VAL A 72 21.64 -6.48 0.13
N LEU A 73 20.58 -6.78 -0.62
CA LEU A 73 20.46 -7.97 -1.47
C LEU A 73 20.90 -7.69 -2.91
N THR A 74 20.58 -6.50 -3.41
CA THR A 74 20.90 -6.04 -4.76
C THR A 74 21.59 -4.67 -4.68
N PRO A 75 22.93 -4.61 -4.50
CA PRO A 75 23.66 -3.36 -4.27
C PRO A 75 23.57 -2.32 -5.40
N THR A 76 23.26 -2.77 -6.61
CA THR A 76 23.18 -1.93 -7.82
C THR A 76 21.89 -1.13 -7.94
N ILE A 77 20.90 -1.39 -7.08
CA ILE A 77 19.59 -0.71 -7.13
C ILE A 77 19.73 0.78 -6.78
N ARG A 78 19.07 1.64 -7.56
CA ARG A 78 19.06 3.08 -7.35
C ARG A 78 17.90 3.49 -6.43
N ALA A 79 18.09 4.51 -5.59
CA ALA A 79 17.06 5.04 -4.70
C ALA A 79 15.77 5.44 -5.45
N ARG A 80 15.90 5.98 -6.66
CA ARG A 80 14.77 6.32 -7.53
C ARG A 80 13.84 5.14 -7.78
N VAL A 81 14.37 3.92 -7.94
CA VAL A 81 13.57 2.72 -8.17
C VAL A 81 12.73 2.41 -6.93
N GLY A 82 13.31 2.51 -5.73
CA GLY A 82 12.57 2.36 -4.48
C GLY A 82 11.43 3.37 -4.36
N ILE A 83 11.70 4.66 -4.65
CA ILE A 83 10.70 5.72 -4.58
C ILE A 83 9.56 5.47 -5.60
N ILE A 84 9.90 5.15 -6.85
CA ILE A 84 8.89 4.82 -7.86
C ILE A 84 8.05 3.61 -7.42
N SER A 85 8.70 2.56 -6.90
CA SER A 85 7.99 1.36 -6.46
C SER A 85 6.98 1.65 -5.35
N GLU A 86 7.28 2.60 -4.46
CA GLU A 86 6.38 3.00 -3.38
C GLU A 86 5.17 3.78 -3.89
N PHE A 87 5.37 4.76 -4.77
CA PHE A 87 4.23 5.49 -5.36
C PHE A 87 3.33 4.58 -6.21
N VAL A 88 3.91 3.63 -6.94
CA VAL A 88 3.14 2.61 -7.68
C VAL A 88 2.37 1.70 -6.72
N LEU A 89 2.99 1.31 -5.59
CA LEU A 89 2.30 0.58 -4.52
C LEU A 89 1.09 1.37 -4.01
N MET A 90 1.27 2.66 -3.67
CA MET A 90 0.20 3.52 -3.18
C MET A 90 -0.95 3.66 -4.17
N PHE A 91 -0.64 3.81 -5.46
CA PHE A 91 -1.65 3.82 -6.52
C PHE A 91 -2.43 2.51 -6.56
N CYS A 92 -1.73 1.37 -6.62
CA CYS A 92 -2.37 0.05 -6.71
C CYS A 92 -3.13 -0.31 -5.41
N ALA A 93 -2.63 0.09 -4.25
CA ALA A 93 -3.33 -0.04 -2.97
C ALA A 93 -4.66 0.73 -2.95
N GLY A 94 -4.65 1.96 -3.46
CA GLY A 94 -5.83 2.82 -3.50
C GLY A 94 -6.92 2.34 -4.45
N VAL A 95 -6.56 1.70 -5.58
CA VAL A 95 -7.55 1.22 -6.58
C VAL A 95 -8.00 -0.22 -6.36
N THR A 96 -7.33 -1.00 -5.49
CA THR A 96 -7.69 -2.40 -5.27
C THR A 96 -8.33 -2.63 -3.90
N PRO A 97 -9.38 -3.47 -3.82
CA PRO A 97 -10.00 -3.83 -2.55
C PRO A 97 -8.98 -4.44 -1.58
N GLY A 98 -9.03 -4.04 -0.31
CA GLY A 98 -8.13 -4.56 0.74
C GLY A 98 -6.64 -4.38 0.41
N GLN A 99 -6.29 -3.40 -0.43
CA GLN A 99 -4.92 -3.13 -0.87
C GLN A 99 -4.22 -4.33 -1.55
N ALA A 100 -4.97 -5.27 -2.12
CA ALA A 100 -4.43 -6.53 -2.66
C ALA A 100 -3.39 -6.32 -3.79
N GLY A 101 -3.49 -5.23 -4.52
CA GLY A 101 -2.55 -4.87 -5.60
C GLY A 101 -1.23 -4.25 -5.13
N ALA A 102 -1.11 -3.87 -3.87
CA ALA A 102 0.04 -3.13 -3.34
C ALA A 102 1.37 -3.88 -3.48
N ALA A 103 1.53 -4.99 -2.78
CA ALA A 103 2.78 -5.76 -2.78
C ALA A 103 3.12 -6.34 -4.17
N PRO A 104 2.17 -6.94 -4.93
CA PRO A 104 2.47 -7.42 -6.28
C PRO A 104 2.98 -6.33 -7.23
N SER A 105 2.41 -5.13 -7.18
CA SER A 105 2.85 -4.03 -8.04
C SER A 105 4.23 -3.51 -7.68
N GLN A 106 4.55 -3.43 -6.39
CA GLN A 106 5.87 -3.05 -5.91
C GLN A 106 6.94 -4.05 -6.36
N ILE A 107 6.67 -5.36 -6.17
CA ILE A 107 7.55 -6.44 -6.62
C ILE A 107 7.76 -6.36 -8.14
N ALA A 108 6.72 -6.11 -8.91
CA ALA A 108 6.81 -5.99 -10.36
C ALA A 108 7.72 -4.84 -10.81
N VAL A 109 7.65 -3.67 -10.15
CA VAL A 109 8.54 -2.53 -10.44
C VAL A 109 9.99 -2.86 -10.13
N LEU A 110 10.25 -3.52 -8.98
CA LEU A 110 11.59 -3.94 -8.59
C LEU A 110 12.17 -4.96 -9.58
N MET A 111 11.39 -5.97 -9.96
CA MET A 111 11.80 -6.98 -10.94
C MET A 111 12.10 -6.37 -12.30
N ASN A 112 11.28 -5.43 -12.76
CA ASN A 112 11.52 -4.73 -14.02
C ASN A 112 12.80 -3.86 -13.99
N SER A 113 13.28 -3.53 -12.81
CA SER A 113 14.53 -2.80 -12.58
C SER A 113 15.74 -3.71 -12.35
N GLY A 114 15.63 -5.03 -12.62
CA GLY A 114 16.72 -6.01 -12.52
C GLY A 114 16.87 -6.67 -11.14
N VAL A 115 15.94 -6.46 -10.22
CA VAL A 115 15.92 -7.16 -8.92
C VAL A 115 15.30 -8.55 -9.11
N SER A 116 15.91 -9.59 -8.54
CA SER A 116 15.35 -10.94 -8.61
C SER A 116 14.00 -11.01 -7.85
N PHE A 117 13.11 -11.90 -8.27
CA PHE A 117 11.82 -12.11 -7.59
C PHE A 117 12.01 -12.42 -6.09
N ALA A 118 13.00 -13.25 -5.75
CA ALA A 118 13.29 -13.60 -4.36
C ALA A 118 13.79 -12.39 -3.55
N ASP A 119 14.65 -11.53 -4.12
CA ASP A 119 15.13 -10.32 -3.46
C ASP A 119 13.99 -9.30 -3.28
N ALA A 120 13.18 -9.08 -4.30
CA ALA A 120 12.05 -8.17 -4.27
C ALA A 120 10.99 -8.59 -3.24
N THR A 121 10.66 -9.88 -3.19
CA THR A 121 9.72 -10.44 -2.21
C THR A 121 10.28 -10.34 -0.79
N THR A 122 11.56 -10.68 -0.59
CA THR A 122 12.23 -10.55 0.71
C THR A 122 12.22 -9.11 1.19
N ALA A 123 12.54 -8.15 0.32
CA ALA A 123 12.53 -6.73 0.65
C ALA A 123 11.11 -6.24 1.00
N SER A 124 10.09 -6.66 0.25
CA SER A 124 8.70 -6.32 0.53
C SER A 124 8.23 -6.86 1.88
N LEU A 125 8.56 -8.11 2.22
CA LEU A 125 8.23 -8.70 3.51
C LEU A 125 8.95 -8.02 4.69
N LEU A 126 10.23 -7.66 4.52
CA LEU A 126 10.97 -6.89 5.53
C LEU A 126 10.38 -5.49 5.73
N THR A 127 9.93 -4.85 4.65
CA THR A 127 9.21 -3.56 4.72
C THR A 127 7.90 -3.71 5.49
N ALA A 128 7.13 -4.78 5.22
CA ALA A 128 5.91 -5.08 5.97
C ALA A 128 6.20 -5.34 7.46
N SER A 129 7.34 -5.99 7.81
CA SER A 129 7.74 -6.18 9.20
C SER A 129 8.05 -4.86 9.91
N CYS A 130 8.70 -3.89 9.23
CA CYS A 130 8.91 -2.56 9.80
C CYS A 130 7.57 -1.85 10.07
N THR A 131 6.60 -1.98 9.19
CA THR A 131 5.23 -1.48 9.38
C THR A 131 4.56 -2.13 10.59
N SER A 132 4.66 -3.45 10.73
CA SER A 132 4.11 -4.17 11.88
C SER A 132 4.75 -3.72 13.21
N VAL A 133 6.07 -3.53 13.24
CA VAL A 133 6.77 -3.00 14.42
C VAL A 133 6.27 -1.60 14.77
N PHE A 134 6.09 -0.72 13.78
CA PHE A 134 5.54 0.61 14.00
C PHE A 134 4.14 0.55 14.63
N PHE A 135 3.24 -0.28 14.10
CA PHE A 135 1.88 -0.40 14.64
C PHE A 135 1.87 -1.02 16.04
N LEU A 136 2.70 -2.02 16.32
CA LEU A 136 2.80 -2.60 17.65
C LEU A 136 3.30 -1.58 18.68
N LEU A 137 4.33 -0.80 18.34
CA LEU A 137 4.83 0.28 19.20
C LEU A 137 3.79 1.39 19.39
N SER A 138 3.10 1.79 18.32
CA SER A 138 2.02 2.77 18.39
C SER A 138 0.88 2.28 19.29
N ALA A 139 0.50 1.01 19.20
CA ALA A 139 -0.53 0.42 20.06
C ALA A 139 -0.10 0.44 21.54
N VAL A 140 1.16 0.09 21.84
CA VAL A 140 1.69 0.16 23.22
C VAL A 140 1.60 1.59 23.77
N VAL A 141 1.98 2.60 22.96
CA VAL A 141 1.87 4.01 23.36
C VAL A 141 0.41 4.39 23.63
N ILE A 142 -0.51 4.05 22.72
CA ILE A 142 -1.93 4.39 22.85
C ILE A 142 -2.54 3.69 24.08
N PHE A 143 -2.29 2.40 24.30
CA PHE A 143 -2.77 1.68 25.49
C PHE A 143 -2.20 2.28 26.79
N SER A 144 -0.92 2.68 26.81
CA SER A 144 -0.31 3.31 27.97
C SER A 144 -0.96 4.67 28.29
N LEU A 145 -1.21 5.50 27.28
CA LEU A 145 -1.89 6.78 27.44
C LEU A 145 -3.35 6.63 27.93
N ARG A 146 -4.04 5.59 27.47
CA ARG A 146 -5.39 5.25 27.98
C ARG A 146 -5.36 4.78 29.44
N ALA A 147 -4.44 3.87 29.77
CA ALA A 147 -4.32 3.35 31.13
C ALA A 147 -4.00 4.44 32.17
N THR A 148 -3.30 5.51 31.75
CA THR A 148 -3.00 6.67 32.60
C THR A 148 -4.12 7.74 32.59
N GLY A 149 -5.24 7.49 31.89
CA GLY A 149 -6.35 8.46 31.76
C GLY A 149 -6.05 9.69 30.90
N GLN A 150 -4.86 9.76 30.29
CA GLN A 150 -4.44 10.90 29.46
C GLN A 150 -5.15 10.94 28.10
N MET A 151 -5.85 9.89 27.70
CA MET A 151 -6.59 9.78 26.43
C MET A 151 -8.05 9.40 26.67
N ALA A 152 -8.72 10.14 27.56
CA ALA A 152 -10.09 9.82 28.00
C ALA A 152 -11.18 10.05 26.94
N ILE A 153 -10.93 10.86 25.91
CA ILE A 153 -11.97 11.42 25.03
C ILE A 153 -12.38 10.50 23.89
N MET A 154 -11.56 9.49 23.55
CA MET A 154 -11.85 8.54 22.49
C MET A 154 -12.03 7.12 23.03
N GLY A 155 -12.98 6.90 23.90
CA GLY A 155 -12.99 5.70 24.67
C GLY A 155 -14.32 5.01 24.86
N GLY A 156 -14.89 4.49 23.78
CA GLY A 156 -15.88 3.40 23.91
C GLY A 156 -15.19 2.03 23.87
N PRO A 157 -15.89 0.95 24.30
CA PRO A 157 -15.41 -0.44 24.15
C PRO A 157 -15.07 -0.80 22.69
N GLU A 158 -15.66 -0.12 21.74
CA GLU A 158 -15.43 -0.28 20.30
C GLU A 158 -13.98 0.03 19.90
N LEU A 159 -13.37 1.05 20.52
CA LEU A 159 -11.97 1.39 20.25
C LEU A 159 -11.02 0.34 20.83
N ASP A 160 -11.33 -0.22 22.00
CA ASP A 160 -10.51 -1.29 22.59
C ASP A 160 -10.56 -2.54 21.73
N VAL A 161 -11.72 -2.86 21.17
CA VAL A 161 -11.88 -3.95 20.20
C VAL A 161 -11.05 -3.67 18.94
N LEU A 162 -11.15 -2.46 18.37
CA LEU A 162 -10.38 -2.08 17.17
C LEU A 162 -8.88 -2.19 17.41
N LEU A 163 -8.39 -1.65 18.52
CA LEU A 163 -6.97 -1.74 18.90
C LEU A 163 -6.56 -3.20 19.14
N GLY A 164 -7.37 -3.97 19.87
CA GLY A 164 -7.12 -5.39 20.13
C GLY A 164 -7.03 -6.22 18.85
N VAL A 165 -7.98 -6.04 17.92
CA VAL A 165 -7.98 -6.71 16.61
C VAL A 165 -6.76 -6.27 15.79
N SER A 166 -6.41 -4.99 15.82
CA SER A 166 -5.24 -4.48 15.11
C SER A 166 -3.93 -5.05 15.67
N VAL A 167 -3.76 -5.05 16.98
CA VAL A 167 -2.58 -5.66 17.64
C VAL A 167 -2.50 -7.14 17.34
N ALA A 168 -3.62 -7.86 17.39
CA ALA A 168 -3.67 -9.28 17.04
C ALA A 168 -3.26 -9.51 15.58
N THR A 169 -3.78 -8.69 14.65
CA THR A 169 -3.50 -8.81 13.22
C THR A 169 -2.04 -8.51 12.91
N PHE A 170 -1.52 -7.37 13.36
CA PHE A 170 -0.13 -6.97 13.10
C PHE A 170 0.86 -7.85 13.88
N GLY A 171 0.52 -8.23 15.11
CA GLY A 171 1.31 -9.13 15.94
C GLY A 171 1.39 -10.54 15.36
N ALA A 172 0.26 -11.10 14.93
CA ALA A 172 0.22 -12.40 14.26
C ALA A 172 0.98 -12.36 12.92
N GLY A 173 0.79 -11.30 12.11
CA GLY A 173 1.53 -11.12 10.87
C GLY A 173 3.04 -11.03 11.10
N PHE A 174 3.47 -10.26 12.08
CA PHE A 174 4.88 -10.16 12.47
C PHE A 174 5.43 -11.51 13.00
N LEU A 175 4.67 -12.18 13.86
CA LEU A 175 5.05 -13.48 14.41
C LEU A 175 5.18 -14.55 13.32
N VAL A 176 4.22 -14.64 12.41
CA VAL A 176 4.26 -15.57 11.27
C VAL A 176 5.48 -15.28 10.40
N LEU A 177 5.76 -14.01 10.09
CA LEU A 177 6.93 -13.63 9.32
C LEU A 177 8.23 -14.01 10.04
N PHE A 178 8.33 -13.71 11.33
CA PHE A 178 9.50 -14.01 12.15
C PHE A 178 9.72 -15.53 12.31
N LEU A 179 8.68 -16.27 12.64
CA LEU A 179 8.74 -17.73 12.75
C LEU A 179 9.07 -18.38 11.40
N SER A 180 8.47 -17.91 10.32
CA SER A 180 8.77 -18.37 8.97
C SER A 180 10.24 -18.15 8.61
N ALA A 181 10.79 -17.03 9.06
CA ALA A 181 12.19 -16.70 8.83
C ALA A 181 13.16 -17.48 9.71
N ALA A 182 12.78 -17.71 10.99
CA ALA A 182 13.61 -18.42 11.97
C ALA A 182 13.59 -19.95 11.78
N TYR A 183 12.44 -20.50 11.39
CA TYR A 183 12.23 -21.95 11.31
C TYR A 183 11.58 -22.37 9.97
N PRO A 184 12.39 -22.64 8.92
CA PRO A 184 11.92 -23.03 7.58
C PRO A 184 10.88 -24.16 7.55
N PRO A 185 11.02 -25.25 8.35
CA PRO A 185 10.06 -26.34 8.31
C PRO A 185 8.62 -25.91 8.64
N LEU A 186 8.45 -24.85 9.45
CA LEU A 186 7.13 -24.35 9.82
C LEU A 186 6.40 -23.75 8.61
N LEU A 187 7.10 -23.00 7.80
CA LEU A 187 6.51 -22.46 6.57
C LEU A 187 6.23 -23.54 5.53
N HIS A 188 7.11 -24.54 5.40
CA HIS A 188 6.85 -25.71 4.57
C HIS A 188 5.63 -26.50 5.05
N GLY A 189 5.51 -26.70 6.37
CA GLY A 189 4.33 -27.34 6.99
C GLY A 189 3.05 -26.54 6.74
N PHE A 190 3.09 -25.23 6.92
CA PHE A 190 1.97 -24.33 6.70
C PHE A 190 1.52 -24.32 5.23
N ILE A 191 2.48 -24.26 4.28
CA ILE A 191 2.18 -24.35 2.86
C ILE A 191 1.55 -25.72 2.52
N ARG A 192 2.05 -26.83 3.05
CA ARG A 192 1.49 -28.15 2.83
C ARG A 192 0.09 -28.28 3.42
N LEU A 193 -0.17 -27.69 4.58
CA LEU A 193 -1.46 -27.67 5.24
C LEU A 193 -2.48 -26.83 4.48
N LEU A 194 -2.08 -25.66 3.98
CA LEU A 194 -2.95 -24.77 3.22
C LEU A 194 -3.08 -25.16 1.74
N ALA A 195 -2.13 -25.89 1.17
CA ALA A 195 -2.14 -26.27 -0.26
C ALA A 195 -3.44 -26.94 -0.71
N PRO A 196 -4.05 -27.88 0.04
CA PRO A 196 -5.29 -28.52 -0.37
C PRO A 196 -6.48 -27.56 -0.41
N VAL A 197 -6.49 -26.53 0.43
CA VAL A 197 -7.53 -25.49 0.46
C VAL A 197 -7.26 -24.41 -0.59
N MET A 198 -6.03 -23.96 -0.67
CA MET A 198 -5.63 -22.88 -1.58
C MET A 198 -5.62 -23.29 -3.06
N ARG A 199 -5.29 -24.56 -3.36
CA ARG A 199 -5.28 -25.07 -4.74
C ARG A 199 -6.65 -24.96 -5.44
N PRO A 200 -7.78 -25.44 -4.87
CA PRO A 200 -9.08 -25.29 -5.51
C PRO A 200 -9.53 -23.83 -5.57
N LEU A 201 -9.26 -23.04 -4.53
CA LEU A 201 -9.59 -21.62 -4.51
C LEU A 201 -8.84 -20.85 -5.61
N PHE A 202 -7.53 -21.09 -5.73
CA PHE A 202 -6.69 -20.48 -6.76
C PHE A 202 -7.07 -20.94 -8.16
N ARG A 203 -7.37 -22.23 -8.34
CA ARG A 203 -7.90 -22.75 -9.60
C ARG A 203 -9.27 -22.15 -9.94
N GLY A 204 -10.17 -22.05 -8.97
CA GLY A 204 -11.48 -21.40 -9.14
C GLY A 204 -11.32 -19.94 -9.57
N LEU A 205 -10.45 -19.19 -8.89
CA LEU A 205 -10.12 -17.81 -9.23
C LEU A 205 -9.50 -17.69 -10.64
N LEU A 206 -8.53 -18.53 -10.98
CA LEU A 206 -7.95 -18.57 -12.32
C LEU A 206 -8.98 -18.93 -13.40
N THR A 207 -9.90 -19.85 -13.10
CA THR A 207 -10.98 -20.23 -14.01
C THR A 207 -11.96 -19.08 -14.21
N LEU A 208 -12.23 -18.30 -13.16
CA LEU A 208 -13.04 -17.09 -13.24
C LEU A 208 -12.30 -15.99 -14.04
N LEU A 209 -11.02 -15.78 -13.73
CA LEU A 209 -10.17 -14.81 -14.43
C LEU A 209 -9.98 -15.17 -15.92
N ARG A 210 -10.01 -16.44 -16.28
CA ARG A 210 -9.97 -16.90 -17.68
C ARG A 210 -11.15 -16.38 -18.50
N ARG A 211 -12.29 -16.05 -17.88
CA ARG A 211 -13.44 -15.42 -18.56
C ARG A 211 -13.16 -13.98 -18.97
N ILE A 212 -12.18 -13.33 -18.33
CA ILE A 212 -11.76 -11.97 -18.66
C ILE A 212 -10.69 -12.04 -19.75
N ALA A 213 -10.97 -11.51 -20.93
CA ALA A 213 -10.16 -11.68 -22.13
C ALA A 213 -8.67 -11.34 -21.99
N TRP A 214 -8.32 -10.37 -21.14
CA TRP A 214 -6.94 -9.96 -20.91
C TRP A 214 -6.17 -10.78 -19.86
N PHE A 215 -6.87 -11.47 -18.95
CA PHE A 215 -6.28 -12.41 -17.98
C PHE A 215 -6.14 -13.82 -18.55
N ARG A 216 -6.87 -14.13 -19.63
CA ARG A 216 -6.95 -15.47 -20.22
C ARG A 216 -5.60 -16.12 -20.50
N PRO A 217 -4.63 -15.48 -21.22
CA PRO A 217 -3.36 -16.14 -21.53
C PRO A 217 -2.50 -16.39 -20.27
N TRP A 218 -2.58 -15.51 -19.28
CA TRP A 218 -1.88 -15.69 -18.00
C TRP A 218 -2.52 -16.82 -17.17
N ALA A 219 -3.85 -16.86 -17.09
CA ALA A 219 -4.57 -17.90 -16.39
C ALA A 219 -4.37 -19.29 -17.06
N GLU A 220 -4.35 -19.38 -18.37
CA GLU A 220 -4.09 -20.62 -19.11
C GLU A 220 -2.66 -21.13 -18.90
N THR A 221 -1.66 -20.25 -18.88
CA THR A 221 -0.26 -20.61 -18.59
C THR A 221 -0.12 -21.20 -17.17
N LEU A 222 -0.81 -20.65 -16.19
CA LEU A 222 -0.78 -21.14 -14.80
C LEU A 222 -1.63 -22.40 -14.59
N LEU A 223 -2.76 -22.54 -15.27
CA LEU A 223 -3.61 -23.72 -15.20
C LEU A 223 -2.99 -24.93 -15.90
N GLY A 224 -2.24 -24.72 -16.98
CA GLY A 224 -1.58 -25.78 -17.76
C GLY A 224 -0.37 -26.45 -17.07
N ARG A 225 0.07 -25.94 -15.90
CA ARG A 225 1.26 -26.46 -15.19
C ARG A 225 0.97 -26.77 -13.70
N PRO A 226 0.08 -27.70 -13.38
CA PRO A 226 -0.39 -27.91 -12.00
C PRO A 226 0.67 -28.41 -11.01
N GLY A 227 1.74 -29.07 -11.47
CA GLY A 227 2.84 -29.54 -10.61
C GLY A 227 3.92 -28.51 -10.35
N THR A 228 4.10 -27.53 -11.24
CA THR A 228 5.17 -26.53 -11.14
C THR A 228 4.86 -25.41 -10.16
N VAL A 229 3.58 -25.12 -9.86
CA VAL A 229 3.19 -24.07 -8.92
C VAL A 229 3.63 -24.42 -7.50
N SER A 230 3.40 -25.65 -7.02
CA SER A 230 3.82 -26.05 -5.68
C SER A 230 5.36 -26.19 -5.54
N ALA A 231 6.00 -26.74 -6.55
CA ALA A 231 7.47 -26.84 -6.58
C ALA A 231 8.12 -25.45 -6.73
N GLY A 232 7.49 -24.53 -7.46
CA GLY A 232 7.91 -23.13 -7.56
C GLY A 232 7.75 -22.38 -6.25
N MET A 233 6.63 -22.58 -5.54
CA MET A 233 6.42 -21.99 -4.21
C MET A 233 7.43 -22.49 -3.17
N ILE A 234 7.74 -23.79 -3.15
CA ILE A 234 8.74 -24.34 -2.23
C ILE A 234 10.12 -23.76 -2.53
N ARG A 235 10.52 -23.71 -3.79
CA ARG A 235 11.79 -23.06 -4.19
C ARG A 235 11.84 -21.58 -3.82
N ALA A 236 10.73 -20.85 -4.01
CA ALA A 236 10.64 -19.45 -3.63
C ALA A 236 10.79 -19.26 -2.11
N VAL A 237 10.28 -20.21 -1.31
CA VAL A 237 10.44 -20.22 0.16
C VAL A 237 11.89 -20.47 0.55
N ASP A 238 12.55 -21.45 -0.06
CA ASP A 238 13.96 -21.76 0.21
C ASP A 238 14.89 -20.59 -0.18
N ASP A 239 14.61 -19.96 -1.32
CA ASP A 239 15.32 -18.75 -1.75
C ASP A 239 15.06 -17.57 -0.79
N PHE A 240 13.82 -17.39 -0.33
CA PHE A 240 13.49 -16.40 0.68
C PHE A 240 14.26 -16.63 1.99
N HIS A 241 14.29 -17.85 2.50
CA HIS A 241 15.03 -18.15 3.73
C HIS A 241 16.53 -17.90 3.59
N ARG A 242 17.12 -18.29 2.46
CA ARG A 242 18.52 -18.04 2.16
C ARG A 242 18.82 -16.53 2.16
N LYS A 243 17.99 -15.73 1.48
CA LYS A 243 18.13 -14.28 1.37
C LYS A 243 17.88 -13.60 2.71
N PHE A 244 16.86 -14.03 3.46
CA PHE A 244 16.56 -13.50 4.78
C PHE A 244 17.71 -13.76 5.78
N ARG A 245 18.33 -14.94 5.76
CA ARG A 245 19.49 -15.24 6.59
C ARG A 245 20.70 -14.37 6.26
N ILE A 246 20.94 -14.08 4.96
CA ILE A 246 21.97 -13.14 4.54
C ILE A 246 21.65 -11.74 5.09
N TYR A 247 20.38 -11.34 5.00
CA TYR A 247 19.92 -10.05 5.50
C TYR A 247 20.10 -9.91 7.02
N LEU A 248 19.74 -10.92 7.82
CA LEU A 248 19.95 -10.90 9.26
C LEU A 248 21.43 -10.73 9.67
N ARG A 249 22.35 -11.25 8.84
CA ARG A 249 23.79 -11.14 9.13
C ARG A 249 24.36 -9.77 8.72
N ARG A 250 23.97 -9.22 7.58
CA ARG A 250 24.57 -8.04 6.94
C ARG A 250 23.68 -6.81 6.92
N GLY A 251 22.37 -6.95 7.16
CA GLY A 251 21.36 -5.92 6.98
C GLY A 251 20.87 -5.23 8.24
N LYS A 252 21.51 -5.43 9.41
CA LYS A 252 21.02 -4.89 10.69
C LYS A 252 20.89 -3.37 10.68
N LEU A 253 21.92 -2.66 10.18
CA LEU A 253 21.89 -1.20 10.08
C LEU A 253 20.86 -0.74 9.04
N ALA A 254 20.73 -1.47 7.93
CA ALA A 254 19.73 -1.18 6.91
C ALA A 254 18.31 -1.37 7.47
N TYR A 255 18.06 -2.39 8.29
CA TYR A 255 16.79 -2.60 8.94
C TYR A 255 16.47 -1.48 9.95
N LEU A 256 17.44 -1.07 10.76
CA LEU A 256 17.28 0.06 11.69
C LEU A 256 16.99 1.36 10.93
N SER A 257 17.71 1.64 9.86
CA SER A 257 17.44 2.80 8.99
C SER A 257 16.04 2.73 8.37
N ALA A 258 15.61 1.52 7.96
CA ALA A 258 14.27 1.30 7.44
C ALA A 258 13.18 1.52 8.50
N LEU A 259 13.42 1.15 9.76
CA LEU A 259 12.53 1.48 10.88
C LEU A 259 12.42 2.99 11.08
N VAL A 260 13.53 3.71 11.11
CA VAL A 260 13.51 5.19 11.22
C VAL A 260 12.73 5.82 10.06
N LEU A 261 12.95 5.35 8.84
CA LEU A 261 12.20 5.80 7.66
C LEU A 261 10.71 5.42 7.73
N THR A 262 10.37 4.30 8.39
CA THR A 262 8.98 3.92 8.65
C THR A 262 8.30 4.90 9.63
N PHE A 263 8.99 5.33 10.67
CA PHE A 263 8.49 6.40 11.53
C PHE A 263 8.31 7.70 10.74
N GLY A 264 9.29 8.10 9.93
CA GLY A 264 9.17 9.26 9.04
C GLY A 264 7.98 9.15 8.09
N PHE A 265 7.74 7.98 7.51
CA PHE A 265 6.59 7.69 6.66
C PHE A 265 5.26 7.96 7.38
N PHE A 266 5.03 7.33 8.53
CA PHE A 266 3.76 7.48 9.25
C PHE A 266 3.59 8.83 9.91
N LEU A 267 4.65 9.40 10.49
CA LEU A 267 4.58 10.74 11.09
C LEU A 267 4.26 11.80 10.03
N SER A 268 4.85 11.71 8.84
CA SER A 268 4.53 12.61 7.73
C SER A 268 3.05 12.48 7.31
N ARG A 269 2.57 11.23 7.17
CA ARG A 269 1.17 10.93 6.86
C ARG A 269 0.21 11.54 7.87
N PHE A 270 0.49 11.38 9.17
CA PHE A 270 -0.37 11.88 10.25
C PHE A 270 -0.30 13.39 10.41
N ALA A 271 0.86 13.99 10.15
CA ALA A 271 1.06 15.43 10.21
C ALA A 271 0.26 16.20 9.14
N VAL A 272 -0.15 15.57 8.03
CA VAL A 272 -1.02 16.18 7.02
C VAL A 272 -2.27 16.76 7.66
N ALA A 273 -2.93 16.02 8.57
CA ALA A 273 -4.13 16.48 9.26
C ALA A 273 -3.88 17.75 10.08
N TYR A 274 -2.77 17.81 10.83
CA TYR A 274 -2.41 18.99 11.62
C TYR A 274 -2.17 20.24 10.75
N PHE A 275 -1.39 20.08 9.68
CA PHE A 275 -1.11 21.21 8.80
C PHE A 275 -2.34 21.64 8.02
N LEU A 276 -3.28 20.73 7.79
CA LEU A 276 -4.56 21.06 7.17
C LEU A 276 -5.47 21.87 8.12
N LEU A 277 -5.49 21.55 9.43
CA LEU A 277 -6.15 22.41 10.41
C LEU A 277 -5.58 23.84 10.37
N ARG A 278 -4.26 23.97 10.31
CA ARG A 278 -3.59 25.28 10.16
C ARG A 278 -3.95 25.97 8.85
N ALA A 279 -4.06 25.22 7.76
CA ALA A 279 -4.45 25.75 6.45
C ALA A 279 -5.88 26.30 6.44
N LEU A 280 -6.79 25.64 7.14
CA LEU A 280 -8.19 26.06 7.28
C LEU A 280 -8.40 27.16 8.36
N GLY A 281 -7.34 27.62 9.01
CA GLY A 281 -7.41 28.62 10.08
C GLY A 281 -8.06 28.11 11.36
N LEU A 282 -8.19 26.77 11.53
CA LEU A 282 -8.79 26.16 12.70
C LEU A 282 -7.82 26.15 13.89
N SER A 283 -8.39 26.22 15.11
CA SER A 283 -7.61 26.01 16.33
C SER A 283 -6.98 24.62 16.35
N THR A 284 -5.72 24.53 16.70
CA THR A 284 -5.04 23.25 16.88
C THR A 284 -5.13 22.71 18.30
N THR A 285 -5.67 23.52 19.24
CA THR A 285 -5.96 23.12 20.62
C THR A 285 -7.45 22.92 20.79
N PRO A 286 -7.94 21.68 20.99
CA PRO A 286 -9.35 21.43 21.22
C PRO A 286 -9.76 21.79 22.65
N ASP A 287 -10.98 22.28 22.82
CA ASP A 287 -11.52 22.71 24.12
C ASP A 287 -11.69 21.56 25.13
N THR A 288 -11.71 20.33 24.64
CA THR A 288 -12.11 19.14 25.41
C THR A 288 -11.03 18.05 25.52
N PHE A 289 -9.83 18.32 25.05
CA PHE A 289 -8.74 17.34 25.07
C PHE A 289 -7.84 17.54 26.29
N VAL A 290 -7.57 16.47 27.04
CA VAL A 290 -6.52 16.49 28.06
C VAL A 290 -5.18 16.66 27.33
N ALA A 291 -4.44 17.70 27.65
CA ALA A 291 -3.23 18.12 26.96
C ALA A 291 -2.13 17.04 27.04
N ILE A 292 -2.04 16.18 26.05
CA ILE A 292 -0.94 15.24 25.87
C ILE A 292 0.11 15.87 24.97
N GLY A 293 0.95 16.72 25.56
CA GLY A 293 2.02 17.37 24.80
C GLY A 293 1.52 18.40 23.77
N PRO A 294 2.39 18.79 22.81
CA PRO A 294 2.06 19.79 21.80
C PRO A 294 0.88 19.37 20.91
N PRO A 295 0.09 20.33 20.36
CA PRO A 295 -1.07 20.05 19.52
C PRO A 295 -0.79 19.12 18.34
N LEU A 296 0.38 19.21 17.73
CA LEU A 296 0.83 18.31 16.67
C LEU A 296 0.83 16.84 17.12
N VAL A 297 1.33 16.56 18.33
CA VAL A 297 1.37 15.19 18.88
C VAL A 297 -0.02 14.63 19.10
N GLN A 298 -0.96 15.45 19.57
CA GLN A 298 -2.35 15.06 19.79
C GLN A 298 -3.00 14.63 18.47
N VAL A 299 -2.87 15.44 17.41
CA VAL A 299 -3.39 15.11 16.09
C VAL A 299 -2.73 13.85 15.51
N ILE A 300 -1.40 13.70 15.67
CA ILE A 300 -0.67 12.51 15.23
C ILE A 300 -1.21 11.24 15.91
N LEU A 301 -1.45 11.27 17.22
CA LEU A 301 -2.00 10.12 17.96
C LEU A 301 -3.39 9.74 17.47
N VAL A 302 -4.26 10.73 17.24
CA VAL A 302 -5.62 10.55 16.75
C VAL A 302 -5.61 9.99 15.31
N GLN A 303 -4.76 10.52 14.44
CA GLN A 303 -4.58 9.98 13.09
C GLN A 303 -3.99 8.57 13.11
N GLY A 304 -3.13 8.27 14.09
CA GLY A 304 -2.63 6.91 14.32
C GLY A 304 -3.76 5.92 14.59
N LEU A 305 -4.74 6.29 15.45
CA LEU A 305 -5.93 5.47 15.70
C LEU A 305 -6.76 5.23 14.43
N LEU A 306 -7.04 6.28 13.68
CA LEU A 306 -7.76 6.16 12.41
C LEU A 306 -7.04 5.20 11.45
N ASN A 307 -5.72 5.26 11.44
CA ASN A 307 -4.93 4.46 10.53
C ASN A 307 -5.02 2.94 10.82
N PHE A 308 -5.23 2.52 12.08
CA PHE A 308 -5.53 1.12 12.40
C PHE A 308 -6.81 0.65 11.69
N ALA A 309 -7.87 1.45 11.71
CA ALA A 309 -9.12 1.13 11.01
C ALA A 309 -8.93 1.07 9.50
N LEU A 310 -8.14 1.99 8.93
CA LEU A 310 -7.88 2.04 7.48
C LEU A 310 -7.11 0.84 6.97
N TYR A 311 -6.16 0.32 7.73
CA TYR A 311 -5.41 -0.88 7.34
C TYR A 311 -6.26 -2.15 7.35
N LEU A 312 -7.31 -2.20 8.18
CA LEU A 312 -8.25 -3.33 8.23
C LEU A 312 -9.42 -3.16 7.23
N SER A 313 -9.52 -2.03 6.55
CA SER A 313 -10.61 -1.74 5.63
C SER A 313 -10.58 -2.66 4.39
N PRO A 314 -11.68 -3.34 4.05
CA PRO A 314 -11.78 -4.14 2.84
C PRO A 314 -12.04 -3.29 1.59
N THR A 315 -12.40 -2.02 1.73
CA THR A 315 -12.77 -1.16 0.61
C THR A 315 -11.55 -0.56 -0.10
N PRO A 316 -11.63 -0.25 -1.41
CA PRO A 316 -10.56 0.43 -2.13
C PRO A 316 -10.23 1.78 -1.47
N GLY A 317 -8.94 2.00 -1.17
CA GLY A 317 -8.49 3.21 -0.50
C GLY A 317 -9.11 3.47 0.88
N GLY A 318 -9.78 2.49 1.50
CA GLY A 318 -10.45 2.66 2.79
C GLY A 318 -11.73 3.50 2.71
N SER A 319 -12.35 3.66 1.53
CA SER A 319 -13.53 4.51 1.31
C SER A 319 -14.69 4.12 2.22
N GLY A 320 -15.40 5.11 2.74
CA GLY A 320 -16.44 5.00 3.77
C GLY A 320 -15.87 5.02 5.19
N ILE A 321 -14.95 4.10 5.51
CA ILE A 321 -14.29 4.05 6.84
C ILE A 321 -13.39 5.26 7.05
N ALA A 322 -12.70 5.72 6.01
CA ALA A 322 -11.82 6.88 6.11
C ALA A 322 -12.61 8.17 6.37
N GLU A 323 -13.69 8.39 5.63
CA GLU A 323 -14.51 9.59 5.75
C GLU A 323 -15.23 9.62 7.11
N ALA A 324 -15.99 8.58 7.43
CA ALA A 324 -16.71 8.49 8.70
C ALA A 324 -15.76 8.47 9.91
N GLY A 325 -14.67 7.70 9.83
CA GLY A 325 -13.65 7.63 10.87
C GLY A 325 -12.94 8.97 11.06
N SER A 326 -12.55 9.66 9.97
CA SER A 326 -11.88 10.96 10.05
C SER A 326 -12.81 12.03 10.62
N ALA A 327 -14.07 12.08 10.18
CA ALA A 327 -15.08 12.98 10.74
C ALA A 327 -15.21 12.76 12.26
N HIS A 328 -15.31 11.51 12.69
CA HIS A 328 -15.46 11.17 14.11
C HIS A 328 -14.22 11.53 14.93
N VAL A 329 -13.02 11.11 14.49
CA VAL A 329 -11.80 11.33 15.28
C VAL A 329 -11.33 12.78 15.26
N MET A 330 -11.69 13.56 14.24
CA MET A 330 -11.32 14.97 14.13
C MET A 330 -12.41 15.93 14.63
N ALA A 331 -13.57 15.43 15.05
CA ALA A 331 -14.67 16.23 15.61
C ALA A 331 -14.27 17.24 16.71
N PRO A 332 -13.25 16.98 17.58
CA PRO A 332 -12.78 17.99 18.54
C PRO A 332 -12.18 19.24 17.90
N TRP A 333 -11.63 19.15 16.70
CA TRP A 333 -10.98 20.26 15.98
C TRP A 333 -11.82 20.80 14.83
N VAL A 334 -12.60 19.93 14.18
CA VAL A 334 -13.35 20.24 12.95
C VAL A 334 -14.83 20.13 13.21
N LYS A 335 -15.55 21.24 13.12
CA LYS A 335 -17.00 21.31 13.39
C LYS A 335 -17.73 22.15 12.35
N GLY A 336 -18.98 21.79 12.09
CA GLY A 336 -19.89 22.55 11.24
C GLY A 336 -19.36 22.76 9.83
N ALA A 337 -19.35 24.00 9.37
CA ALA A 337 -18.95 24.40 8.00
C ALA A 337 -17.56 23.91 7.55
N PHE A 338 -16.67 23.54 8.47
CA PHE A 338 -15.31 23.10 8.13
C PHE A 338 -15.18 21.59 7.93
N GLU A 339 -16.20 20.80 8.26
CA GLU A 339 -16.12 19.34 8.21
C GLU A 339 -15.92 18.84 6.78
N LEU A 340 -16.75 19.27 5.85
CA LEU A 340 -16.63 18.89 4.44
C LEU A 340 -15.34 19.39 3.78
N PRO A 341 -14.95 20.69 3.88
CA PRO A 341 -13.68 21.17 3.38
C PRO A 341 -12.47 20.39 3.90
N TYR A 342 -12.46 20.08 5.20
CA TYR A 342 -11.41 19.30 5.82
C TYR A 342 -11.34 17.88 5.23
N LEU A 343 -12.46 17.16 5.17
CA LEU A 343 -12.50 15.78 4.67
C LEU A 343 -12.05 15.69 3.21
N VAL A 344 -12.50 16.62 2.37
CA VAL A 344 -12.14 16.67 0.96
C VAL A 344 -10.64 16.90 0.78
N LEU A 345 -10.11 17.94 1.43
CA LEU A 345 -8.68 18.29 1.33
C LEU A 345 -7.79 17.20 1.96
N TRP A 346 -8.20 16.64 3.09
CA TRP A 346 -7.48 15.55 3.73
C TRP A 346 -7.41 14.31 2.83
N ARG A 347 -8.54 13.92 2.23
CA ARG A 347 -8.58 12.80 1.28
C ARG A 347 -7.72 13.05 0.07
N PHE A 348 -7.79 14.26 -0.48
CA PHE A 348 -6.95 14.63 -1.61
C PHE A 348 -5.47 14.48 -1.28
N LEU A 349 -5.02 15.05 -0.16
CA LEU A 349 -3.61 15.02 0.23
C LEU A 349 -3.15 13.64 0.69
N ALA A 350 -3.91 12.98 1.57
CA ALA A 350 -3.49 11.72 2.19
C ALA A 350 -3.59 10.50 1.25
N LEU A 351 -4.38 10.57 0.16
CA LEU A 351 -4.57 9.45 -0.74
C LEU A 351 -4.31 9.85 -2.21
N PHE A 352 -5.11 10.78 -2.75
CA PHE A 352 -5.14 11.03 -4.19
C PHE A 352 -3.86 11.65 -4.72
N LEU A 353 -3.17 12.50 -3.97
CA LEU A 353 -1.91 13.12 -4.39
C LEU A 353 -0.83 12.07 -4.67
N CYS A 354 -0.63 11.14 -3.73
CA CYS A 354 0.33 10.04 -3.91
C CYS A 354 -0.11 9.05 -4.98
N MET A 355 -1.42 8.76 -5.07
CA MET A 355 -1.98 7.95 -6.15
C MET A 355 -1.77 8.58 -7.51
N PHE A 356 -1.94 9.89 -7.64
CA PHE A 356 -1.70 10.60 -8.90
C PHE A 356 -0.25 10.46 -9.37
N VAL A 357 0.70 10.68 -8.46
CA VAL A 357 2.14 10.48 -8.76
C VAL A 357 2.41 9.04 -9.18
N GLY A 358 1.90 8.06 -8.44
CA GLY A 358 2.04 6.64 -8.76
C GLY A 358 1.39 6.26 -10.09
N GLY A 359 0.20 6.79 -10.34
CA GLY A 359 -0.54 6.61 -11.60
C GLY A 359 0.24 7.11 -12.81
N LEU A 360 0.86 8.29 -12.73
CA LEU A 360 1.72 8.83 -13.79
C LEU A 360 2.86 7.84 -14.15
N TYR A 361 3.47 7.23 -13.13
CA TYR A 361 4.51 6.21 -13.36
C TYR A 361 3.93 4.94 -13.97
N VAL A 362 2.79 4.44 -13.50
CA VAL A 362 2.13 3.26 -14.06
C VAL A 362 1.80 3.49 -15.53
N PHE A 363 1.21 4.63 -15.88
CA PHE A 363 0.88 4.97 -17.27
C PHE A 363 2.11 5.09 -18.15
N ARG A 364 3.18 5.69 -17.63
CA ARG A 364 4.45 5.83 -18.36
C ARG A 364 5.14 4.49 -18.57
N TYR A 365 5.20 3.62 -17.56
CA TYR A 365 5.84 2.30 -17.64
C TYR A 365 5.03 1.27 -18.43
N LEU A 366 3.70 1.29 -18.32
CA LEU A 366 2.85 0.44 -19.15
C LEU A 366 2.68 1.01 -20.58
N GLY A 367 3.00 2.29 -20.75
CA GLY A 367 2.78 3.01 -22.01
C GLY A 367 3.89 2.85 -23.06
N THR A 368 5.15 2.66 -22.70
CA THR A 368 6.25 2.86 -23.64
C THR A 368 7.29 1.75 -23.75
N ASP A 369 7.76 1.12 -22.66
CA ASP A 369 8.98 0.33 -22.78
C ASP A 369 8.86 -1.19 -22.54
N VAL A 370 8.01 -1.60 -21.60
CA VAL A 370 7.94 -3.02 -21.18
C VAL A 370 7.15 -3.87 -22.17
N LEU A 371 6.09 -3.30 -22.73
CA LEU A 371 5.24 -3.99 -23.73
C LEU A 371 5.93 -4.07 -25.10
N GLU A 372 6.66 -3.04 -25.52
CA GLU A 372 7.43 -3.10 -26.77
C GLU A 372 8.56 -4.10 -26.71
N LYS A 373 9.26 -4.17 -25.57
CA LYS A 373 10.37 -5.12 -25.40
C LYS A 373 9.86 -6.57 -25.35
N LYS A 374 8.78 -6.84 -24.61
CA LYS A 374 8.16 -8.17 -24.56
C LYS A 374 7.49 -8.56 -25.87
N VAL A 375 6.86 -7.64 -26.57
CA VAL A 375 6.28 -7.92 -27.90
C VAL A 375 7.40 -8.26 -28.88
N LYS A 376 8.54 -7.54 -28.87
CA LYS A 376 9.70 -7.85 -29.70
C LYS A 376 10.34 -9.20 -29.34
N GLU A 377 10.44 -9.54 -28.04
CA GLU A 377 10.93 -10.84 -27.58
C GLU A 377 10.04 -11.99 -28.01
N VAL A 378 8.73 -11.85 -27.85
CA VAL A 378 7.73 -12.87 -28.29
C VAL A 378 7.66 -12.99 -29.82
N GLU A 379 7.79 -11.87 -30.54
CA GLU A 379 7.86 -11.91 -32.00
C GLU A 379 9.17 -12.53 -32.50
N ALA A 380 10.30 -12.30 -31.80
CA ALA A 380 11.57 -12.93 -32.11
C ALA A 380 11.54 -14.45 -31.85
N GLU A 381 10.97 -14.88 -30.70
CA GLU A 381 10.76 -16.30 -30.41
C GLU A 381 9.82 -16.97 -31.44
N ARG A 382 8.78 -16.28 -31.86
CA ARG A 382 7.85 -16.81 -32.87
C ARG A 382 8.53 -16.97 -34.23
N ARG A 383 9.34 -16.00 -34.64
CA ARG A 383 10.11 -16.08 -35.90
C ARG A 383 11.17 -17.20 -35.85
N ALA A 384 11.78 -17.44 -34.68
CA ALA A 384 12.72 -18.55 -34.51
C ALA A 384 12.01 -19.91 -34.62
N VAL A 385 10.82 -20.06 -34.03
CA VAL A 385 10.02 -21.29 -34.13
C VAL A 385 9.49 -21.50 -35.56
N ASP A 386 9.03 -20.45 -36.23
CA ASP A 386 8.58 -20.52 -37.62
C ASP A 386 9.74 -20.90 -38.57
N ALA A 387 10.94 -20.39 -38.33
CA ALA A 387 12.15 -20.75 -39.09
C ALA A 387 12.58 -22.23 -38.85
N GLU A 388 12.49 -22.74 -37.61
CA GLU A 388 12.73 -24.15 -37.30
C GLU A 388 11.71 -25.09 -37.98
N LEU A 389 10.47 -24.65 -38.13
CA LEU A 389 9.40 -25.42 -38.79
C LEU A 389 9.55 -25.45 -40.32
N ASP A 390 10.07 -24.37 -40.91
CA ASP A 390 10.34 -24.31 -42.35
C ASP A 390 11.59 -25.10 -42.77
N ASP A 391 12.58 -25.24 -41.87
CA ASP A 391 13.80 -26.04 -42.09
C ASP A 391 13.63 -27.54 -41.76
N ALA A 392 12.46 -27.95 -41.22
CA ALA A 392 12.21 -29.36 -40.95
C ALA A 392 12.09 -30.14 -42.26
N PRO A 393 12.89 -31.23 -42.47
CA PRO A 393 12.84 -32.00 -43.70
C PRO A 393 11.42 -32.55 -43.91
N LYS A 394 10.83 -32.19 -45.07
CA LYS A 394 9.53 -32.74 -45.50
C LYS A 394 9.73 -34.24 -45.62
N ALA A 395 9.21 -35.00 -44.64
CA ALA A 395 9.22 -36.43 -44.69
C ALA A 395 8.41 -36.85 -45.93
N GLY A 396 9.12 -37.39 -46.92
CA GLY A 396 8.57 -37.99 -48.15
C GLY A 396 7.98 -39.39 -47.90
#